data_961b7fb1546336c4f0b96f835c8f019b
#
_entry.id   961b7fb1546336c4f0b96f835c8f019b
#
_cell.length_a   1.000
_cell.length_b   1.000
_cell.length_c   1.000
_cell.angle_alpha   90.00
_cell.angle_beta   90.00
_cell.angle_gamma   90.00
#
_symmetry.space_group_name_H-M   'P 1'
#
loop_
_entity.id
_entity.type
_entity.pdbx_description
1 polymer ?
#
loop_
_entity_poly.entity_id
_entity_poly.type
_entity_poly.pdbx_seq_one_letter_code
_entity_poly.pdbx_strand_id
1 'polypeptide(L)'
;GGCQLQMLDYAEQLRFKEKKIAGNLQRIGGMTEIPMEPIVGMENPFRYRNKAQFPIGQDRNGKLITGFYAGRTHQIMENRNCYLGVEQNEEILNCILAWMEENGVPAYNEETGKGLVRHVLIRFGFMTKEIMVCLVVNGKKLPAEEKLIKSLTELEGMTSITLSANRERTNVIMGKEIRCLWGQGYITDYIGNVKYRISPLSFYQVNPAQTEKLYGLALEYAGLTGNETVWDLYCGIGTISLFLAQKAKKVYGVEIVPEAIADAKNNAKINEIENAEFFVGKSEEILPAYYEQYAKDHPGEHAHADVIVVDPPRKGCEENLLHTMASMQPDRIVYVSCDSATLARDVKVLGELGY
;
A
#
# COMPACT_ATOMS: atom_id res chain seq x y z
N GLY A 1 19.43 10.95 -0.12
CA GLY A 1 18.46 10.02 -0.58
C GLY A 1 17.51 9.47 0.45
N GLY A 2 16.56 8.68 -0.02
CA GLY A 2 15.54 8.05 0.79
C GLY A 2 16.02 6.78 1.53
N CYS A 3 17.20 6.25 1.19
CA CYS A 3 17.74 5.02 1.76
C CYS A 3 18.67 5.31 2.94
N GLN A 4 18.10 5.48 4.13
CA GLN A 4 18.84 5.88 5.34
C GLN A 4 19.89 4.87 5.80
N LEU A 5 19.69 3.57 5.52
CA LEU A 5 20.58 2.49 5.92
C LEU A 5 21.49 2.00 4.78
N GLN A 6 21.55 2.71 3.66
CA GLN A 6 22.29 2.30 2.45
C GLN A 6 23.79 2.06 2.68
N MET A 7 24.37 2.72 3.68
CA MET A 7 25.79 2.60 4.03
C MET A 7 26.13 1.32 4.81
N LEU A 8 25.13 0.60 5.28
CA LEU A 8 25.28 -0.67 5.98
C LEU A 8 25.14 -1.84 5.00
N ASP A 9 25.89 -2.90 5.21
CA ASP A 9 25.58 -4.17 4.54
C ASP A 9 24.21 -4.70 4.98
N TYR A 10 23.64 -5.62 4.21
CA TYR A 10 22.26 -6.03 4.44
C TYR A 10 22.08 -6.79 5.76
N ALA A 11 23.08 -7.57 6.19
CA ALA A 11 23.04 -8.27 7.47
C ALA A 11 23.01 -7.27 8.65
N GLU A 12 23.81 -6.18 8.57
CA GLU A 12 23.76 -5.12 9.58
C GLU A 12 22.44 -4.33 9.54
N GLN A 13 21.84 -4.12 8.35
CA GLN A 13 20.51 -3.52 8.26
C GLN A 13 19.46 -4.36 9.01
N LEU A 14 19.52 -5.69 8.89
CA LEU A 14 18.60 -6.61 9.58
C LEU A 14 18.83 -6.53 11.09
N ARG A 15 20.07 -6.61 11.57
CA ARG A 15 20.41 -6.48 13.01
C ARG A 15 19.98 -5.14 13.60
N PHE A 16 20.16 -4.06 12.85
CA PHE A 16 19.72 -2.73 13.26
C PHE A 16 18.20 -2.67 13.45
N LYS A 17 17.43 -3.22 12.49
CA LYS A 17 15.97 -3.25 12.55
C LYS A 17 15.47 -4.08 13.72
N GLU A 18 16.03 -5.26 13.93
CA GLU A 18 15.68 -6.16 15.03
C GLU A 18 15.93 -5.49 16.40
N LYS A 19 17.12 -4.90 16.62
CA LYS A 19 17.42 -4.13 17.82
C LYS A 19 16.48 -2.95 18.03
N LYS A 20 16.09 -2.26 16.94
CA LYS A 20 15.15 -1.14 17.02
C LYS A 20 13.79 -1.59 17.49
N ILE A 21 13.27 -2.71 16.95
CA ILE A 21 11.96 -3.26 17.33
C ILE A 21 11.99 -3.69 18.80
N ALA A 22 12.95 -4.52 19.20
CA ALA A 22 13.11 -4.95 20.58
C ALA A 22 13.22 -3.77 21.54
N GLY A 23 14.05 -2.77 21.21
CA GLY A 23 14.21 -1.57 22.03
C GLY A 23 12.94 -0.70 22.14
N ASN A 24 12.08 -0.66 21.13
CA ASN A 24 10.80 0.03 21.19
C ASN A 24 9.81 -0.74 22.07
N LEU A 25 9.68 -2.05 21.88
CA LEU A 25 8.81 -2.89 22.71
C LEU A 25 9.19 -2.83 24.17
N GLN A 26 10.49 -2.84 24.47
CA GLN A 26 10.97 -2.73 25.85
C GLN A 26 10.72 -1.34 26.45
N ARG A 27 11.14 -0.26 25.76
CA ARG A 27 11.13 1.10 26.34
C ARG A 27 9.79 1.79 26.27
N ILE A 28 9.04 1.60 25.19
CA ILE A 28 7.72 2.21 24.96
C ILE A 28 6.63 1.24 25.44
N GLY A 29 6.73 -0.02 25.05
CA GLY A 29 5.78 -1.07 25.42
C GLY A 29 5.86 -1.52 26.87
N GLY A 30 7.00 -1.27 27.54
CA GLY A 30 7.22 -1.72 28.92
C GLY A 30 7.42 -3.24 29.07
N MET A 31 7.68 -3.94 27.95
CA MET A 31 7.84 -5.40 27.93
C MET A 31 9.23 -5.80 28.42
N THR A 32 9.31 -6.64 29.43
CA THR A 32 10.56 -7.19 29.97
C THR A 32 10.98 -8.47 29.26
N GLU A 33 10.03 -9.30 28.89
CA GLU A 33 10.22 -10.54 28.14
C GLU A 33 9.43 -10.45 26.83
N ILE A 34 10.15 -10.42 25.71
CA ILE A 34 9.54 -10.30 24.38
C ILE A 34 9.87 -11.57 23.60
N PRO A 35 8.89 -12.39 23.24
CA PRO A 35 9.10 -13.55 22.37
C PRO A 35 9.35 -13.04 20.94
N MET A 36 10.61 -12.79 20.62
CA MET A 36 11.04 -12.32 19.29
C MET A 36 11.40 -13.50 18.40
N GLU A 37 10.70 -13.64 17.29
CA GLU A 37 11.12 -14.52 16.21
C GLU A 37 12.26 -13.89 15.39
N PRO A 38 13.12 -14.70 14.76
CA PRO A 38 14.18 -14.19 13.90
C PRO A 38 13.63 -13.31 12.77
N ILE A 39 14.34 -12.22 12.48
CA ILE A 39 13.93 -11.30 11.40
C ILE A 39 13.94 -12.01 10.04
N VAL A 40 12.84 -11.88 9.30
CA VAL A 40 12.69 -12.44 7.96
C VAL A 40 13.26 -11.47 6.93
N GLY A 41 14.49 -11.72 6.50
CA GLY A 41 15.16 -10.93 5.47
C GLY A 41 14.76 -11.31 4.05
N MET A 42 15.18 -10.46 3.10
CA MET A 42 15.10 -10.73 1.66
C MET A 42 16.33 -11.50 1.20
N GLU A 43 16.16 -12.40 0.24
CA GLU A 43 17.28 -13.05 -0.46
C GLU A 43 18.01 -12.05 -1.35
N ASN A 44 17.27 -11.25 -2.11
CA ASN A 44 17.80 -10.14 -2.90
C ASN A 44 17.13 -8.82 -2.47
N PRO A 45 17.84 -7.91 -1.77
CA PRO A 45 17.27 -6.64 -1.29
C PRO A 45 17.24 -5.53 -2.35
N PHE A 46 17.33 -5.88 -3.63
CA PHE A 46 17.27 -4.96 -4.77
C PHE A 46 16.11 -5.31 -5.71
N ARG A 47 15.69 -4.34 -6.54
CA ARG A 47 14.69 -4.50 -7.60
C ARG A 47 13.32 -5.03 -7.13
N TYR A 48 12.97 -4.84 -5.86
CA TYR A 48 11.77 -5.42 -5.27
C TYR A 48 10.53 -4.50 -5.29
N ARG A 49 10.71 -3.19 -5.54
CA ARG A 49 9.57 -2.27 -5.46
C ARG A 49 8.71 -2.33 -6.71
N ASN A 50 7.45 -2.67 -6.50
CA ASN A 50 6.42 -2.71 -7.56
C ASN A 50 5.78 -1.35 -7.84
N LYS A 51 6.13 -0.32 -7.08
CA LYS A 51 5.60 1.05 -7.24
C LYS A 51 6.71 2.07 -7.07
N ALA A 52 6.80 3.00 -8.00
CA ALA A 52 7.66 4.16 -7.90
C ALA A 52 6.92 5.43 -8.34
N GLN A 53 7.25 6.56 -7.72
CA GLN A 53 6.72 7.89 -8.07
C GLN A 53 7.91 8.82 -8.29
N PHE A 54 7.99 9.37 -9.49
CA PHE A 54 9.10 10.21 -9.92
C PHE A 54 8.59 11.62 -10.20
N PRO A 55 9.08 12.64 -9.49
CA PRO A 55 8.86 14.03 -9.89
C PRO A 55 9.54 14.34 -11.22
N ILE A 56 8.89 15.16 -12.04
CA ILE A 56 9.45 15.73 -13.27
C ILE A 56 9.75 17.19 -13.03
N GLY A 57 10.93 17.64 -13.41
CA GLY A 57 11.36 19.02 -13.28
C GLY A 57 12.37 19.41 -14.33
N GLN A 58 13.02 20.56 -14.11
CA GLN A 58 14.12 21.04 -14.93
C GLN A 58 15.35 21.34 -14.08
N ASP A 59 16.50 21.08 -14.64
CA ASP A 59 17.76 21.54 -14.06
C ASP A 59 17.98 23.06 -14.29
N ARG A 60 19.12 23.58 -13.82
CA ARG A 60 19.47 25.01 -13.94
C ARG A 60 19.64 25.45 -15.39
N ASN A 61 19.85 24.55 -16.32
CA ASN A 61 20.02 24.80 -17.75
C ASN A 61 18.71 24.65 -18.53
N GLY A 62 17.60 24.32 -17.86
CA GLY A 62 16.30 24.09 -18.47
C GLY A 62 16.12 22.69 -19.06
N LYS A 63 17.09 21.77 -18.87
CA LYS A 63 16.96 20.36 -19.28
C LYS A 63 15.94 19.65 -18.40
N LEU A 64 15.05 18.86 -19.02
CA LEU A 64 14.12 18.00 -18.29
C LEU A 64 14.88 16.92 -17.50
N ILE A 65 14.55 16.81 -16.22
CA ILE A 65 15.11 15.83 -15.30
C ILE A 65 14.01 15.12 -14.52
N THR A 66 14.31 13.91 -14.09
CA THR A 66 13.46 13.13 -13.18
C THR A 66 14.32 12.35 -12.19
N GLY A 67 13.76 11.99 -11.04
CA GLY A 67 14.49 11.28 -10.00
C GLY A 67 13.76 11.33 -8.66
N PHE A 68 14.47 11.78 -7.62
CA PHE A 68 13.89 11.88 -6.28
C PHE A 68 14.23 13.23 -5.66
N TYR A 69 13.36 13.72 -4.80
CA TYR A 69 13.66 14.95 -4.05
C TYR A 69 14.81 14.74 -3.07
N ALA A 70 15.74 15.67 -3.04
CA ALA A 70 16.71 15.78 -1.96
C ALA A 70 16.00 16.00 -0.62
N GLY A 71 16.50 15.39 0.44
CA GLY A 71 15.85 15.43 1.75
C GLY A 71 15.51 16.84 2.20
N ARG A 72 14.26 17.08 2.58
CA ARG A 72 13.70 18.37 3.04
C ARG A 72 13.72 19.49 1.99
N THR A 73 13.79 19.17 0.72
CA THR A 73 13.75 20.12 -0.39
C THR A 73 12.85 19.62 -1.53
N HIS A 74 12.51 20.49 -2.49
CA HIS A 74 11.89 20.12 -3.77
C HIS A 74 12.92 20.05 -4.92
N GLN A 75 14.22 20.05 -4.59
CA GLN A 75 15.26 19.86 -5.60
C GLN A 75 15.31 18.40 -6.03
N ILE A 76 15.17 18.16 -7.34
CA ILE A 76 15.24 16.82 -7.91
C ILE A 76 16.71 16.42 -8.06
N MET A 77 17.06 15.29 -7.47
CA MET A 77 18.31 14.56 -7.72
C MET A 77 18.05 13.60 -8.86
N GLU A 78 18.66 13.84 -10.02
CA GLU A 78 18.46 13.01 -11.21
C GLU A 78 18.80 11.55 -10.93
N ASN A 79 17.83 10.67 -11.11
CA ASN A 79 17.97 9.24 -10.97
C ASN A 79 16.83 8.53 -11.70
N ARG A 80 17.12 7.87 -12.79
CA ARG A 80 16.17 7.07 -13.57
C ARG A 80 16.27 5.59 -13.27
N ASN A 81 17.40 5.14 -12.73
CA ASN A 81 17.70 3.75 -12.43
C ASN A 81 17.94 3.56 -10.93
N CYS A 82 16.85 3.57 -10.14
CA CYS A 82 16.90 3.27 -8.72
C CYS A 82 17.02 1.76 -8.49
N TYR A 83 18.04 1.33 -7.76
CA TYR A 83 18.27 -0.10 -7.46
C TYR A 83 17.15 -0.78 -6.64
N LEU A 84 16.24 -0.03 -6.04
CA LEU A 84 15.08 -0.61 -5.37
C LEU A 84 13.91 -0.85 -6.33
N GLY A 85 13.77 -0.02 -7.37
CA GLY A 85 12.72 -0.13 -8.38
C GLY A 85 13.06 -1.12 -9.47
N VAL A 86 12.06 -1.54 -10.23
CA VAL A 86 12.23 -2.39 -11.41
C VAL A 86 13.01 -1.68 -12.52
N GLU A 87 13.69 -2.43 -13.37
CA GLU A 87 14.54 -1.87 -14.44
C GLU A 87 13.73 -1.13 -15.49
N GLN A 88 12.51 -1.57 -15.75
CA GLN A 88 11.56 -0.94 -16.68
C GLN A 88 11.30 0.53 -16.38
N ASN A 89 11.50 0.98 -15.13
CA ASN A 89 11.32 2.40 -14.78
C ASN A 89 12.19 3.32 -15.63
N GLU A 90 13.43 2.95 -15.93
CA GLU A 90 14.36 3.78 -16.70
C GLU A 90 13.88 3.98 -18.14
N GLU A 91 13.43 2.92 -18.79
CA GLU A 91 12.94 2.95 -20.16
C GLU A 91 11.65 3.79 -20.27
N ILE A 92 10.71 3.58 -19.34
CA ILE A 92 9.46 4.35 -19.26
C ILE A 92 9.75 5.84 -19.07
N LEU A 93 10.65 6.19 -18.15
CA LEU A 93 10.98 7.59 -17.87
C LEU A 93 11.69 8.24 -19.06
N ASN A 94 12.58 7.52 -19.74
CA ASN A 94 13.22 8.01 -20.95
C ASN A 94 12.21 8.29 -22.06
N CYS A 95 11.26 7.38 -22.27
CA CYS A 95 10.18 7.55 -23.24
C CYS A 95 9.34 8.80 -22.95
N ILE A 96 8.95 9.03 -21.69
CA ILE A 96 8.15 10.19 -21.28
C ILE A 96 8.94 11.49 -21.45
N LEU A 97 10.19 11.54 -21.03
CA LEU A 97 11.02 12.74 -21.18
C LEU A 97 11.26 13.10 -22.66
N ALA A 98 11.53 12.10 -23.50
CA ALA A 98 11.68 12.31 -24.95
C ALA A 98 10.38 12.88 -25.56
N TRP A 99 9.22 12.28 -25.22
CA TRP A 99 7.93 12.83 -25.66
C TRP A 99 7.71 14.28 -25.20
N MET A 100 8.08 14.60 -23.96
CA MET A 100 7.96 15.96 -23.44
C MET A 100 8.86 16.95 -24.20
N GLU A 101 10.10 16.59 -24.48
CA GLU A 101 11.06 17.42 -25.25
C GLU A 101 10.58 17.65 -26.69
N GLU A 102 10.21 16.57 -27.38
CA GLU A 102 9.77 16.62 -28.79
C GLU A 102 8.49 17.44 -29.00
N ASN A 103 7.60 17.47 -28.03
CA ASN A 103 6.30 18.13 -28.14
C ASN A 103 6.20 19.44 -27.31
N GLY A 104 7.31 19.90 -26.74
CA GLY A 104 7.36 21.15 -25.97
C GLY A 104 6.47 21.12 -24.71
N VAL A 105 6.31 19.96 -24.08
CA VAL A 105 5.47 19.78 -22.89
C VAL A 105 6.26 20.20 -21.63
N PRO A 106 5.84 21.28 -20.93
CA PRO A 106 6.62 21.80 -19.81
C PRO A 106 6.47 20.94 -18.56
N ALA A 107 7.58 20.77 -17.80
CA ALA A 107 7.54 20.28 -16.44
C ALA A 107 6.85 21.30 -15.52
N TYR A 108 6.15 20.80 -14.50
CA TYR A 108 5.55 21.66 -13.47
C TYR A 108 6.64 22.21 -12.54
N ASN A 109 6.55 23.48 -12.24
CA ASN A 109 7.42 24.15 -11.29
C ASN A 109 6.64 24.45 -10.01
N GLU A 110 7.05 23.85 -8.90
CA GLU A 110 6.37 23.92 -7.59
C GLU A 110 6.37 25.37 -7.02
N GLU A 111 7.39 26.19 -7.33
CA GLU A 111 7.51 27.56 -6.83
C GLU A 111 6.54 28.49 -7.55
N THR A 112 6.51 28.41 -8.89
CA THR A 112 5.68 29.29 -9.71
C THR A 112 4.26 28.78 -9.92
N GLY A 113 4.04 27.46 -9.74
CA GLY A 113 2.77 26.79 -10.03
C GLY A 113 2.48 26.69 -11.53
N LYS A 114 3.48 26.90 -12.39
CA LYS A 114 3.36 26.83 -13.85
C LYS A 114 3.91 25.52 -14.39
N GLY A 115 3.51 25.18 -15.60
CA GLY A 115 3.89 23.91 -16.25
C GLY A 115 2.81 22.85 -16.12
N LEU A 116 3.04 21.68 -16.71
CA LEU A 116 2.01 20.66 -16.89
C LEU A 116 2.33 19.36 -16.15
N VAL A 117 3.42 18.67 -16.49
CA VAL A 117 3.72 17.35 -15.94
C VAL A 117 4.42 17.48 -14.59
N ARG A 118 3.79 16.90 -13.55
CA ARG A 118 4.29 16.98 -12.16
C ARG A 118 5.06 15.73 -11.76
N HIS A 119 4.43 14.56 -11.94
CA HIS A 119 4.99 13.29 -11.53
C HIS A 119 4.62 12.19 -12.52
N VAL A 120 5.41 11.12 -12.49
CA VAL A 120 5.08 9.84 -13.12
C VAL A 120 4.98 8.79 -12.02
N LEU A 121 3.84 8.12 -11.93
CA LEU A 121 3.65 6.94 -11.13
C LEU A 121 3.80 5.73 -12.04
N ILE A 122 4.64 4.77 -11.66
CA ILE A 122 4.82 3.49 -12.34
C ILE A 122 4.47 2.38 -11.37
N ARG A 123 3.66 1.43 -11.83
CA ARG A 123 3.38 0.18 -11.13
C ARG A 123 3.74 -1.00 -12.00
N PHE A 124 4.26 -2.05 -11.38
CA PHE A 124 4.71 -3.28 -12.02
C PHE A 124 4.13 -4.50 -11.30
N GLY A 125 3.44 -5.37 -12.02
CA GLY A 125 2.99 -6.66 -11.52
C GLY A 125 4.13 -7.68 -11.59
N PHE A 126 4.59 -8.16 -10.46
CA PHE A 126 5.74 -9.07 -10.42
C PHE A 126 5.42 -10.45 -11.01
N MET A 127 4.21 -10.94 -10.80
CA MET A 127 3.77 -12.23 -11.34
C MET A 127 3.24 -12.10 -12.77
N THR A 128 2.47 -11.04 -13.05
CA THR A 128 1.82 -10.83 -14.34
C THR A 128 2.70 -10.14 -15.38
N LYS A 129 3.76 -9.43 -14.94
CA LYS A 129 4.60 -8.54 -15.75
C LYS A 129 3.86 -7.34 -16.35
N GLU A 130 2.64 -7.09 -15.90
CA GLU A 130 1.85 -5.95 -16.32
C GLU A 130 2.43 -4.63 -15.80
N ILE A 131 2.43 -3.60 -16.66
CA ILE A 131 2.91 -2.26 -16.34
C ILE A 131 1.76 -1.26 -16.42
N MET A 132 1.64 -0.42 -15.41
CA MET A 132 0.78 0.74 -15.43
C MET A 132 1.59 2.02 -15.23
N VAL A 133 1.36 2.99 -16.11
CA VAL A 133 1.89 4.34 -16.02
C VAL A 133 0.76 5.32 -15.73
N CYS A 134 0.93 6.18 -14.73
CA CYS A 134 0.02 7.29 -14.46
C CYS A 134 0.78 8.61 -14.47
N LEU A 135 0.45 9.50 -15.41
CA LEU A 135 0.99 10.85 -15.43
C LEU A 135 0.16 11.74 -14.50
N VAL A 136 0.83 12.40 -13.56
CA VAL A 136 0.20 13.40 -12.70
C VAL A 136 0.46 14.78 -13.30
N VAL A 137 -0.62 15.49 -13.61
CA VAL A 137 -0.53 16.74 -14.35
C VAL A 137 -1.31 17.90 -13.71
N ASN A 138 -0.81 19.10 -13.89
CA ASN A 138 -1.49 20.36 -13.54
C ASN A 138 -2.49 20.74 -14.64
N GLY A 139 -3.44 19.85 -14.93
CA GLY A 139 -4.39 20.02 -16.03
C GLY A 139 -5.28 18.81 -16.20
N LYS A 140 -6.06 18.77 -17.29
CA LYS A 140 -6.93 17.65 -17.65
C LYS A 140 -6.57 16.99 -19.00
N LYS A 141 -5.68 17.60 -19.77
CA LYS A 141 -5.31 17.15 -21.12
C LYS A 141 -3.81 17.18 -21.30
N LEU A 142 -3.31 16.30 -22.15
CA LEU A 142 -1.91 16.26 -22.58
C LEU A 142 -1.81 16.72 -24.05
N PRO A 143 -0.85 17.59 -24.39
CA PRO A 143 -0.48 17.83 -25.78
C PRO A 143 0.05 16.55 -26.43
N ALA A 144 -0.27 16.30 -27.69
CA ALA A 144 0.21 15.13 -28.42
C ALA A 144 0.04 13.79 -27.64
N GLU A 145 -1.10 13.62 -26.95
CA GLU A 145 -1.42 12.45 -26.12
C GLU A 145 -1.27 11.13 -26.88
N GLU A 146 -1.72 11.08 -28.14
CA GLU A 146 -1.64 9.90 -28.99
C GLU A 146 -0.18 9.45 -29.23
N LYS A 147 0.75 10.40 -29.37
CA LYS A 147 2.18 10.06 -29.53
C LYS A 147 2.75 9.42 -28.27
N LEU A 148 2.41 9.96 -27.10
CA LEU A 148 2.81 9.36 -25.83
C LEU A 148 2.28 7.95 -25.67
N ILE A 149 0.98 7.77 -25.93
CA ILE A 149 0.32 6.44 -25.86
C ILE A 149 1.05 5.47 -26.78
N LYS A 150 1.28 5.86 -28.04
CA LYS A 150 1.97 5.02 -29.00
C LYS A 150 3.34 4.58 -28.51
N SER A 151 4.19 5.52 -28.08
CA SER A 151 5.54 5.21 -27.61
C SER A 151 5.55 4.32 -26.36
N LEU A 152 4.63 4.57 -25.40
CA LEU A 152 4.54 3.74 -24.19
C LEU A 152 4.01 2.33 -24.50
N THR A 153 3.09 2.18 -25.45
CA THR A 153 2.53 0.86 -25.81
C THR A 153 3.50 -0.03 -26.58
N GLU A 154 4.60 0.51 -27.08
CA GLU A 154 5.71 -0.27 -27.64
C GLU A 154 6.56 -0.99 -26.56
N LEU A 155 6.45 -0.56 -25.27
CA LEU A 155 7.16 -1.18 -24.17
C LEU A 155 6.52 -2.50 -23.75
N GLU A 156 7.31 -3.53 -23.61
CA GLU A 156 6.83 -4.86 -23.19
C GLU A 156 6.16 -4.81 -21.82
N GLY A 157 4.99 -5.43 -21.71
CA GLY A 157 4.21 -5.47 -20.48
C GLY A 157 3.31 -4.25 -20.24
N MET A 158 3.35 -3.22 -21.09
CA MET A 158 2.47 -2.06 -20.94
C MET A 158 1.01 -2.48 -21.06
N THR A 159 0.26 -2.27 -19.96
CA THR A 159 -1.14 -2.74 -19.84
C THR A 159 -2.10 -1.59 -19.62
N SER A 160 -1.64 -0.50 -19.00
CA SER A 160 -2.51 0.64 -18.67
C SER A 160 -1.76 1.95 -18.64
N ILE A 161 -2.32 2.96 -19.27
CA ILE A 161 -1.83 4.35 -19.21
C ILE A 161 -2.97 5.23 -18.73
N THR A 162 -2.71 5.99 -17.66
CA THR A 162 -3.71 6.84 -17.01
C THR A 162 -3.17 8.25 -16.78
N LEU A 163 -4.06 9.17 -16.52
CA LEU A 163 -3.76 10.54 -16.17
C LEU A 163 -4.47 10.90 -14.87
N SER A 164 -3.73 11.47 -13.94
CA SER A 164 -4.24 12.04 -12.69
C SER A 164 -4.18 13.56 -12.76
N ALA A 165 -5.34 14.21 -12.69
CA ALA A 165 -5.43 15.67 -12.67
C ALA A 165 -5.22 16.20 -11.25
N ASN A 166 -4.07 16.84 -10.99
CA ASN A 166 -3.78 17.48 -9.71
C ASN A 166 -3.38 18.96 -9.94
N ARG A 167 -4.30 19.87 -9.65
CA ARG A 167 -4.11 21.32 -9.76
C ARG A 167 -3.82 21.99 -8.42
N GLU A 168 -3.88 21.22 -7.34
CA GLU A 168 -3.70 21.77 -6.00
C GLU A 168 -2.21 21.97 -5.69
N ARG A 169 -1.90 23.02 -4.94
CA ARG A 169 -0.56 23.30 -4.42
C ARG A 169 -0.39 22.67 -3.03
N THR A 170 -0.40 21.34 -2.98
CA THR A 170 -0.26 20.56 -1.76
C THR A 170 0.82 19.49 -1.95
N ASN A 171 1.23 18.87 -0.85
CA ASN A 171 2.16 17.73 -0.88
C ASN A 171 1.50 16.42 -1.38
N VAL A 172 0.20 16.45 -1.66
CA VAL A 172 -0.50 15.28 -2.22
C VAL A 172 -0.15 15.16 -3.70
N ILE A 173 0.46 14.04 -4.07
CA ILE A 173 0.94 13.80 -5.44
C ILE A 173 -0.24 13.52 -6.37
N MET A 174 -1.09 12.56 -6.01
CA MET A 174 -2.20 12.12 -6.86
C MET A 174 -3.42 13.02 -6.71
N GLY A 175 -4.00 13.42 -7.83
CA GLY A 175 -5.33 14.04 -7.84
C GLY A 175 -6.45 13.01 -7.68
N LYS A 176 -7.65 13.49 -7.38
CA LYS A 176 -8.84 12.63 -7.22
C LYS A 176 -9.42 12.14 -8.55
N GLU A 177 -9.28 12.94 -9.62
CA GLU A 177 -9.77 12.60 -10.96
C GLU A 177 -8.72 11.78 -11.70
N ILE A 178 -9.07 10.54 -12.03
CA ILE A 178 -8.25 9.64 -12.86
C ILE A 178 -8.94 9.42 -14.19
N ARG A 179 -8.23 9.65 -15.28
CA ARG A 179 -8.70 9.37 -16.65
C ARG A 179 -7.85 8.24 -17.25
N CYS A 180 -8.48 7.21 -17.72
CA CYS A 180 -7.81 6.17 -18.51
C CYS A 180 -7.52 6.72 -19.91
N LEU A 181 -6.26 6.68 -20.34
CA LEU A 181 -5.81 7.09 -21.66
C LEU A 181 -5.77 5.89 -22.61
N TRP A 182 -5.33 4.75 -22.08
CA TRP A 182 -5.23 3.51 -22.82
C TRP A 182 -5.24 2.30 -21.88
N GLY A 183 -5.75 1.17 -22.35
CA GLY A 183 -5.84 -0.06 -21.59
C GLY A 183 -7.03 -0.07 -20.62
N GLN A 184 -6.90 -0.77 -19.50
CA GLN A 184 -8.03 -1.03 -18.59
C GLN A 184 -8.08 -0.08 -17.37
N GLY A 185 -7.13 0.83 -17.20
CA GLY A 185 -7.05 1.76 -16.06
C GLY A 185 -6.53 1.13 -14.77
N TYR A 186 -6.05 -0.10 -14.82
CA TYR A 186 -5.46 -0.85 -13.71
C TYR A 186 -4.49 -1.91 -14.23
N ILE A 187 -3.74 -2.52 -13.32
CA ILE A 187 -3.01 -3.78 -13.54
C ILE A 187 -3.51 -4.84 -12.58
N THR A 188 -3.13 -6.08 -12.82
CA THR A 188 -3.35 -7.18 -11.88
C THR A 188 -2.02 -7.75 -11.39
N ASP A 189 -2.00 -8.24 -10.16
CA ASP A 189 -0.87 -9.00 -9.62
C ASP A 189 -1.37 -10.00 -8.58
N TYR A 190 -0.49 -10.84 -8.06
CA TYR A 190 -0.82 -11.89 -7.11
C TYR A 190 -0.06 -11.72 -5.80
N ILE A 191 -0.69 -12.11 -4.68
CA ILE A 191 -0.04 -12.43 -3.41
C ILE A 191 -0.43 -13.88 -3.09
N GLY A 192 0.54 -14.79 -3.15
CA GLY A 192 0.24 -16.23 -3.16
C GLY A 192 -0.69 -16.59 -4.32
N ASN A 193 -1.81 -17.24 -4.02
CA ASN A 193 -2.80 -17.64 -5.02
C ASN A 193 -3.90 -16.60 -5.26
N VAL A 194 -3.92 -15.49 -4.54
CA VAL A 194 -4.97 -14.48 -4.64
C VAL A 194 -4.59 -13.39 -5.62
N LYS A 195 -5.44 -13.16 -6.61
CA LYS A 195 -5.28 -12.13 -7.63
C LYS A 195 -5.87 -10.80 -7.17
N TYR A 196 -5.14 -9.72 -7.37
CA TYR A 196 -5.59 -8.37 -7.02
C TYR A 196 -5.60 -7.46 -8.24
N ARG A 197 -6.67 -6.71 -8.36
CA ARG A 197 -6.78 -5.59 -9.29
C ARG A 197 -6.27 -4.33 -8.58
N ILE A 198 -5.32 -3.63 -9.21
CA ILE A 198 -4.57 -2.53 -8.61
C ILE A 198 -4.74 -1.29 -9.50
N SER A 199 -5.48 -0.30 -9.00
CA SER A 199 -5.68 0.99 -9.67
C SER A 199 -4.54 1.98 -9.33
N PRO A 200 -4.44 3.15 -9.99
CA PRO A 200 -3.45 4.16 -9.63
C PRO A 200 -3.51 4.60 -8.17
N LEU A 201 -4.73 4.69 -7.60
CA LEU A 201 -4.96 5.16 -6.23
C LEU A 201 -4.94 4.05 -5.19
N SER A 202 -5.05 2.77 -5.58
CA SER A 202 -5.06 1.65 -4.64
C SER A 202 -3.81 1.63 -3.78
N PHE A 203 -3.97 1.42 -2.48
CA PHE A 203 -2.86 0.99 -1.64
C PHE A 203 -2.58 -0.49 -1.92
N TYR A 204 -1.35 -0.81 -2.23
CA TYR A 204 -0.85 -2.16 -2.43
C TYR A 204 0.59 -2.22 -1.95
N GLN A 205 0.95 -3.22 -1.18
CA GLN A 205 2.27 -3.35 -0.57
C GLN A 205 3.36 -3.35 -1.64
N VAL A 206 4.43 -2.57 -1.40
CA VAL A 206 5.44 -2.27 -2.44
C VAL A 206 6.51 -3.33 -2.62
N ASN A 207 6.55 -4.34 -1.76
CA ASN A 207 7.50 -5.45 -1.79
C ASN A 207 6.74 -6.79 -1.84
N PRO A 208 6.38 -7.28 -3.03
CA PRO A 208 5.53 -8.46 -3.16
C PRO A 208 6.10 -9.71 -2.47
N ALA A 209 7.40 -9.97 -2.61
CA ALA A 209 8.04 -11.13 -2.02
C ALA A 209 7.96 -11.13 -0.48
N GLN A 210 8.19 -9.97 0.15
CA GLN A 210 8.05 -9.87 1.61
C GLN A 210 6.58 -9.76 2.04
N THR A 211 5.70 -9.24 1.21
CA THR A 211 4.26 -9.20 1.49
C THR A 211 3.67 -10.60 1.59
N GLU A 212 4.05 -11.51 0.70
CA GLU A 212 3.60 -12.90 0.76
C GLU A 212 4.05 -13.58 2.07
N LYS A 213 5.31 -13.38 2.47
CA LYS A 213 5.84 -13.87 3.75
C LYS A 213 5.12 -13.25 4.95
N LEU A 214 4.90 -11.92 4.92
CA LEU A 214 4.20 -11.20 5.98
C LEU A 214 2.77 -11.71 6.16
N TYR A 215 2.04 -11.89 5.05
CA TYR A 215 0.66 -12.39 5.12
C TYR A 215 0.61 -13.87 5.47
N GLY A 216 1.62 -14.66 5.08
CA GLY A 216 1.80 -16.03 5.54
C GLY A 216 1.95 -16.11 7.07
N LEU A 217 2.78 -15.24 7.66
CA LEU A 217 2.92 -15.14 9.13
C LEU A 217 1.64 -14.64 9.79
N ALA A 218 0.95 -13.64 9.21
CA ALA A 218 -0.33 -13.17 9.74
C ALA A 218 -1.37 -14.30 9.76
N LEU A 219 -1.42 -15.11 8.70
CA LEU A 219 -2.29 -16.28 8.62
C LEU A 219 -1.92 -17.37 9.65
N GLU A 220 -0.63 -17.61 9.85
CA GLU A 220 -0.12 -18.55 10.85
C GLU A 220 -0.50 -18.09 12.27
N TYR A 221 -0.25 -16.82 12.61
CA TYR A 221 -0.59 -16.26 13.91
C TYR A 221 -2.10 -16.16 14.16
N ALA A 222 -2.89 -15.98 13.09
CA ALA A 222 -4.35 -16.07 13.19
C ALA A 222 -4.84 -17.48 13.58
N GLY A 223 -4.04 -18.53 13.32
CA GLY A 223 -4.31 -19.90 13.75
C GLY A 223 -5.64 -20.46 13.24
N LEU A 224 -5.99 -20.16 11.99
CA LEU A 224 -7.30 -20.49 11.42
C LEU A 224 -7.42 -21.99 11.09
N THR A 225 -8.56 -22.57 11.48
CA THR A 225 -8.92 -24.00 11.27
C THR A 225 -10.05 -24.19 10.25
N GLY A 226 -10.67 -23.09 9.79
CA GLY A 226 -11.84 -23.08 8.91
C GLY A 226 -13.17 -22.80 9.64
N ASN A 227 -13.13 -22.58 10.95
CA ASN A 227 -14.32 -22.32 11.76
C ASN A 227 -14.43 -20.86 12.24
N GLU A 228 -13.35 -20.10 12.12
CA GLU A 228 -13.20 -18.78 12.71
C GLU A 228 -13.84 -17.68 11.86
N THR A 229 -14.43 -16.73 12.56
CA THR A 229 -14.85 -15.42 12.03
C THR A 229 -13.73 -14.42 12.28
N VAL A 230 -13.19 -13.85 11.20
CA VAL A 230 -12.07 -12.91 11.22
C VAL A 230 -12.53 -11.52 10.85
N TRP A 231 -12.08 -10.51 11.59
CA TRP A 231 -12.25 -9.09 11.26
C TRP A 231 -10.91 -8.47 10.85
N ASP A 232 -10.89 -7.83 9.69
CA ASP A 232 -9.76 -7.03 9.19
C ASP A 232 -10.17 -5.56 9.23
N LEU A 233 -9.65 -4.82 10.21
CA LEU A 233 -10.15 -3.49 10.56
C LEU A 233 -9.49 -2.33 9.82
N TYR A 234 -8.61 -2.59 8.88
CA TYR A 234 -7.99 -1.64 7.94
C TYR A 234 -7.79 -2.33 6.59
N CYS A 235 -8.85 -2.89 6.03
CA CYS A 235 -8.72 -3.87 4.96
C CYS A 235 -8.23 -3.30 3.62
N GLY A 236 -8.30 -1.97 3.40
CA GLY A 236 -7.95 -1.37 2.12
C GLY A 236 -8.70 -2.00 0.95
N ILE A 237 -7.97 -2.46 -0.05
CA ILE A 237 -8.52 -3.20 -1.21
C ILE A 237 -8.72 -4.70 -0.93
N GLY A 238 -8.72 -5.11 0.34
CA GLY A 238 -8.97 -6.48 0.78
C GLY A 238 -7.75 -7.39 0.70
N THR A 239 -6.52 -6.86 0.72
CA THR A 239 -5.33 -7.69 0.50
C THR A 239 -5.13 -8.74 1.60
N ILE A 240 -5.18 -8.36 2.88
CA ILE A 240 -5.09 -9.32 4.00
C ILE A 240 -6.39 -10.11 4.11
N SER A 241 -7.55 -9.44 4.04
CA SER A 241 -8.86 -10.09 4.17
C SER A 241 -9.01 -11.29 3.24
N LEU A 242 -8.71 -11.12 1.94
CA LEU A 242 -8.85 -12.18 0.94
C LEU A 242 -7.79 -13.28 1.08
N PHE A 243 -6.59 -12.91 1.58
CA PHE A 243 -5.57 -13.90 1.89
C PHE A 243 -5.99 -14.80 3.06
N LEU A 244 -6.60 -14.22 4.11
CA LEU A 244 -7.13 -14.97 5.27
C LEU A 244 -8.38 -15.76 4.92
N ALA A 245 -9.23 -15.28 3.99
CA ALA A 245 -10.45 -15.95 3.57
C ALA A 245 -10.23 -17.36 3.01
N GLN A 246 -9.01 -17.67 2.55
CA GLN A 246 -8.64 -19.02 2.09
C GLN A 246 -8.73 -20.07 3.21
N LYS A 247 -8.65 -19.66 4.48
CA LYS A 247 -8.67 -20.58 5.65
C LYS A 247 -9.67 -20.20 6.74
N ALA A 248 -10.36 -19.07 6.62
CA ALA A 248 -11.38 -18.63 7.55
C ALA A 248 -12.76 -19.19 7.17
N LYS A 249 -13.66 -19.34 8.14
CA LYS A 249 -15.08 -19.55 7.89
C LYS A 249 -15.71 -18.33 7.26
N LYS A 250 -15.42 -17.14 7.80
CA LYS A 250 -15.93 -15.86 7.33
C LYS A 250 -14.91 -14.77 7.62
N VAL A 251 -14.75 -13.82 6.70
CA VAL A 251 -13.94 -12.63 6.90
C VAL A 251 -14.79 -11.38 6.71
N TYR A 252 -14.66 -10.45 7.62
CA TYR A 252 -15.26 -9.12 7.54
C TYR A 252 -14.16 -8.07 7.43
N GLY A 253 -14.16 -7.30 6.34
CA GLY A 253 -13.22 -6.21 6.13
C GLY A 253 -13.87 -4.85 6.36
N VAL A 254 -13.21 -3.95 7.08
CA VAL A 254 -13.67 -2.57 7.31
C VAL A 254 -12.62 -1.59 6.81
N GLU A 255 -13.08 -0.60 6.06
CA GLU A 255 -12.23 0.48 5.52
C GLU A 255 -13.05 1.77 5.40
N ILE A 256 -12.46 2.90 5.72
CA ILE A 256 -13.13 4.20 5.67
C ILE A 256 -13.29 4.74 4.25
N VAL A 257 -12.46 4.28 3.30
CA VAL A 257 -12.41 4.75 1.91
C VAL A 257 -13.36 3.91 1.04
N PRO A 258 -14.48 4.50 0.54
CA PRO A 258 -15.48 3.75 -0.24
C PRO A 258 -14.92 3.11 -1.52
N GLU A 259 -13.99 3.79 -2.19
CA GLU A 259 -13.35 3.31 -3.42
C GLU A 259 -12.49 2.05 -3.15
N ALA A 260 -11.81 2.01 -2.01
CA ALA A 260 -11.04 0.83 -1.60
C ALA A 260 -11.97 -0.37 -1.31
N ILE A 261 -13.12 -0.16 -0.69
CA ILE A 261 -14.14 -1.21 -0.49
C ILE A 261 -14.70 -1.71 -1.82
N ALA A 262 -14.93 -0.81 -2.79
CA ALA A 262 -15.35 -1.23 -4.14
C ALA A 262 -14.29 -2.12 -4.80
N ASP A 263 -13.01 -1.77 -4.68
CA ASP A 263 -11.90 -2.59 -5.15
C ASP A 263 -11.82 -3.93 -4.39
N ALA A 264 -12.01 -3.94 -3.06
CA ALA A 264 -12.02 -5.17 -2.25
C ALA A 264 -13.13 -6.15 -2.70
N LYS A 265 -14.35 -5.65 -2.93
CA LYS A 265 -15.47 -6.46 -3.45
C LYS A 265 -15.18 -7.00 -4.85
N ASN A 266 -14.56 -6.19 -5.73
CA ASN A 266 -14.12 -6.65 -7.04
C ASN A 266 -13.04 -7.73 -6.92
N ASN A 267 -12.08 -7.56 -6.01
CA ASN A 267 -11.02 -8.53 -5.76
C ASN A 267 -11.58 -9.84 -5.21
N ALA A 268 -12.57 -9.81 -4.31
CA ALA A 268 -13.28 -11.02 -3.89
C ALA A 268 -13.92 -11.74 -5.07
N LYS A 269 -14.64 -10.99 -5.92
CA LYS A 269 -15.35 -11.55 -7.08
C LYS A 269 -14.42 -12.20 -8.10
N ILE A 270 -13.29 -11.58 -8.45
CA ILE A 270 -12.36 -12.15 -9.46
C ILE A 270 -11.63 -13.40 -8.95
N ASN A 271 -11.63 -13.64 -7.64
CA ASN A 271 -11.08 -14.84 -7.00
C ASN A 271 -12.15 -15.84 -6.57
N GLU A 272 -13.43 -15.58 -6.86
CA GLU A 272 -14.55 -16.44 -6.46
C GLU A 272 -14.60 -16.67 -4.93
N ILE A 273 -14.17 -15.67 -4.15
CA ILE A 273 -14.17 -15.69 -2.69
C ILE A 273 -15.54 -15.19 -2.20
N GLU A 274 -16.37 -16.07 -1.67
CA GLU A 274 -17.73 -15.78 -1.23
C GLU A 274 -17.84 -15.58 0.29
N ASN A 275 -16.85 -16.02 1.05
CA ASN A 275 -16.81 -15.91 2.50
C ASN A 275 -16.18 -14.62 3.03
N ALA A 276 -15.96 -13.62 2.18
CA ALA A 276 -15.49 -12.28 2.56
C ALA A 276 -16.57 -11.23 2.32
N GLU A 277 -16.78 -10.36 3.31
CA GLU A 277 -17.73 -9.25 3.25
C GLU A 277 -17.06 -7.95 3.68
N PHE A 278 -17.45 -6.81 3.05
CA PHE A 278 -16.74 -5.57 3.22
C PHE A 278 -17.67 -4.40 3.54
N PHE A 279 -17.31 -3.59 4.55
CA PHE A 279 -18.05 -2.46 5.06
C PHE A 279 -17.27 -1.16 4.92
N VAL A 280 -17.98 -0.09 4.53
CA VAL A 280 -17.43 1.27 4.53
C VAL A 280 -17.75 1.92 5.86
N GLY A 281 -16.74 2.37 6.59
CA GLY A 281 -16.93 3.10 7.84
C GLY A 281 -15.73 3.02 8.75
N LYS A 282 -15.89 3.56 9.95
CA LYS A 282 -14.89 3.46 11.01
C LYS A 282 -15.05 2.14 11.75
N SER A 283 -13.93 1.47 11.97
CA SER A 283 -13.91 0.13 12.58
C SER A 283 -14.52 0.13 14.00
N GLU A 284 -14.27 1.17 14.77
CA GLU A 284 -14.80 1.36 16.13
C GLU A 284 -16.33 1.59 16.16
N GLU A 285 -16.95 1.91 15.02
CA GLU A 285 -18.39 2.07 14.87
C GLU A 285 -19.04 0.82 14.25
N ILE A 286 -18.43 0.29 13.19
CA ILE A 286 -18.96 -0.84 12.40
C ILE A 286 -18.96 -2.14 13.22
N LEU A 287 -17.83 -2.44 13.87
CA LEU A 287 -17.66 -3.71 14.58
C LEU A 287 -18.71 -3.92 15.70
N PRO A 288 -18.93 -3.00 16.66
CA PRO A 288 -19.95 -3.18 17.67
C PRO A 288 -21.37 -3.14 17.08
N ALA A 289 -21.65 -2.24 16.13
CA ALA A 289 -22.98 -2.16 15.51
C ALA A 289 -23.38 -3.45 14.79
N TYR A 290 -22.42 -4.13 14.16
CA TYR A 290 -22.66 -5.44 13.52
C TYR A 290 -23.15 -6.47 14.55
N TYR A 291 -22.48 -6.60 15.69
CA TYR A 291 -22.84 -7.61 16.70
C TYR A 291 -24.12 -7.23 17.46
N GLU A 292 -24.37 -5.95 17.67
CA GLU A 292 -25.67 -5.49 18.21
C GLU A 292 -26.84 -5.85 17.29
N GLN A 293 -26.65 -5.68 15.97
CA GLN A 293 -27.67 -6.07 15.00
C GLN A 293 -27.81 -7.60 14.90
N TYR A 294 -26.70 -8.32 14.88
CA TYR A 294 -26.68 -9.78 14.84
C TYR A 294 -27.46 -10.38 16.02
N ALA A 295 -27.25 -9.87 17.23
CA ALA A 295 -27.96 -10.34 18.43
C ALA A 295 -29.48 -10.08 18.37
N LYS A 296 -29.93 -9.01 17.69
CA LYS A 296 -31.36 -8.74 17.46
C LYS A 296 -31.97 -9.68 16.44
N ASP A 297 -31.23 -9.99 15.38
CA ASP A 297 -31.70 -10.82 14.27
C ASP A 297 -31.66 -12.33 14.60
N HIS A 298 -30.77 -12.74 15.54
CA HIS A 298 -30.55 -14.12 15.96
C HIS A 298 -30.63 -14.25 17.49
N PRO A 299 -31.82 -14.11 18.10
CA PRO A 299 -31.99 -14.19 19.56
C PRO A 299 -31.54 -15.54 20.11
N GLY A 300 -30.61 -15.52 21.05
CA GLY A 300 -30.06 -16.73 21.69
C GLY A 300 -28.85 -17.32 21.01
N GLU A 301 -28.40 -16.78 19.88
CA GLU A 301 -27.11 -17.11 19.27
C GLU A 301 -26.02 -16.17 19.80
N HIS A 302 -24.85 -16.72 20.10
CA HIS A 302 -23.67 -15.97 20.48
C HIS A 302 -22.69 -15.96 19.29
N ALA A 303 -22.58 -14.82 18.62
CA ALA A 303 -21.54 -14.61 17.66
C ALA A 303 -20.50 -13.63 18.23
N HIS A 304 -19.23 -13.87 17.98
CA HIS A 304 -18.14 -12.99 18.37
C HIS A 304 -17.07 -12.97 17.27
N ALA A 305 -16.14 -12.05 17.36
CA ALA A 305 -14.93 -12.03 16.53
C ALA A 305 -13.95 -13.06 17.11
N ASP A 306 -13.68 -14.15 16.41
CA ASP A 306 -12.68 -15.12 16.88
C ASP A 306 -11.27 -14.54 16.75
N VAL A 307 -11.00 -13.85 15.62
CA VAL A 307 -9.71 -13.23 15.34
C VAL A 307 -9.92 -11.81 14.81
N ILE A 308 -9.17 -10.85 15.33
CA ILE A 308 -9.10 -9.50 14.80
C ILE A 308 -7.70 -9.26 14.21
N VAL A 309 -7.65 -8.81 12.95
CA VAL A 309 -6.42 -8.44 12.27
C VAL A 309 -6.42 -6.96 12.00
N VAL A 310 -5.31 -6.27 12.21
CA VAL A 310 -5.14 -4.85 11.93
C VAL A 310 -3.82 -4.59 11.20
N ASP A 311 -3.85 -3.72 10.19
CA ASP A 311 -2.67 -3.12 9.51
C ASP A 311 -2.86 -1.60 9.44
N PRO A 312 -2.78 -0.90 10.58
CA PRO A 312 -3.07 0.53 10.64
C PRO A 312 -2.00 1.37 9.95
N PRO A 313 -2.29 2.65 9.65
CA PRO A 313 -1.29 3.60 9.17
C PRO A 313 -0.19 3.82 10.23
N ARG A 314 0.89 4.52 9.84
CA ARG A 314 2.06 4.78 10.72
C ARG A 314 1.75 5.34 12.10
N LYS A 315 0.63 6.03 12.26
CA LYS A 315 0.18 6.56 13.57
C LYS A 315 -0.29 5.48 14.55
N GLY A 316 -0.47 4.25 14.10
CA GLY A 316 -1.06 3.16 14.86
C GLY A 316 -2.59 3.23 14.91
N CYS A 317 -3.20 2.44 15.80
CA CYS A 317 -4.63 2.49 16.06
C CYS A 317 -5.01 3.69 16.95
N GLU A 318 -6.22 4.20 16.75
CA GLU A 318 -6.84 5.13 17.72
C GLU A 318 -7.18 4.35 18.99
N GLU A 319 -7.07 5.02 20.15
CA GLU A 319 -7.30 4.40 21.46
C GLU A 319 -8.67 3.77 21.59
N ASN A 320 -9.71 4.46 21.07
CA ASN A 320 -11.07 3.94 21.04
C ASN A 320 -11.18 2.61 20.30
N LEU A 321 -10.42 2.42 19.21
CA LEU A 321 -10.43 1.17 18.47
C LEU A 321 -9.77 0.05 19.29
N LEU A 322 -8.66 0.32 20.00
CA LEU A 322 -8.02 -0.67 20.87
C LEU A 322 -8.98 -1.16 21.96
N HIS A 323 -9.72 -0.25 22.60
CA HIS A 323 -10.76 -0.60 23.57
C HIS A 323 -11.90 -1.38 22.93
N THR A 324 -12.34 -0.99 21.72
CA THR A 324 -13.39 -1.72 20.99
C THR A 324 -12.95 -3.14 20.69
N MET A 325 -11.73 -3.33 20.17
CA MET A 325 -11.20 -4.67 19.90
C MET A 325 -11.19 -5.55 21.16
N ALA A 326 -10.66 -5.01 22.28
CA ALA A 326 -10.62 -5.76 23.54
C ALA A 326 -12.02 -6.08 24.08
N SER A 327 -13.00 -5.17 23.92
CA SER A 327 -14.39 -5.40 24.37
C SER A 327 -15.10 -6.51 23.59
N MET A 328 -14.68 -6.79 22.35
CA MET A 328 -15.20 -7.91 21.55
C MET A 328 -14.66 -9.27 22.01
N GLN A 329 -13.66 -9.28 22.89
CA GLN A 329 -13.07 -10.49 23.46
C GLN A 329 -12.61 -11.52 22.41
N PRO A 330 -11.88 -11.13 21.34
CA PRO A 330 -11.38 -12.09 20.39
C PRO A 330 -10.37 -13.05 21.04
N ASP A 331 -10.29 -14.27 20.53
CA ASP A 331 -9.29 -15.25 20.97
C ASP A 331 -7.87 -14.78 20.63
N ARG A 332 -7.72 -14.01 19.54
CA ARG A 332 -6.43 -13.50 19.04
C ARG A 332 -6.58 -12.14 18.38
N ILE A 333 -5.55 -11.31 18.58
CA ILE A 333 -5.35 -10.06 17.81
C ILE A 333 -4.02 -10.20 17.06
N VAL A 334 -4.08 -10.10 15.73
CA VAL A 334 -2.89 -10.09 14.87
C VAL A 334 -2.65 -8.65 14.41
N TYR A 335 -1.55 -8.06 14.87
CA TYR A 335 -1.21 -6.68 14.58
C TYR A 335 -0.05 -6.61 13.58
N VAL A 336 -0.32 -6.20 12.35
CA VAL A 336 0.69 -5.86 11.34
C VAL A 336 1.04 -4.39 11.50
N SER A 337 2.32 -4.03 11.47
CA SER A 337 2.74 -2.64 11.65
C SER A 337 3.95 -2.26 10.81
N CYS A 338 3.92 -1.09 10.23
CA CYS A 338 5.07 -0.46 9.56
C CYS A 338 5.89 0.47 10.48
N ASP A 339 5.45 0.69 11.74
CA ASP A 339 6.14 1.51 12.74
C ASP A 339 6.16 0.84 14.12
N SER A 340 7.35 0.40 14.54
CA SER A 340 7.52 -0.33 15.80
C SER A 340 7.32 0.51 17.07
N ALA A 341 7.36 1.85 16.98
CA ALA A 341 7.12 2.70 18.14
C ALA A 341 5.62 2.81 18.45
N THR A 342 4.80 3.01 17.41
CA THR A 342 3.34 3.01 17.56
C THR A 342 2.81 1.62 17.89
N LEU A 343 3.37 0.55 17.27
CA LEU A 343 3.08 -0.81 17.67
C LEU A 343 3.30 -1.04 19.17
N ALA A 344 4.47 -0.65 19.68
CA ALA A 344 4.81 -0.82 21.10
C ALA A 344 3.85 -0.08 22.04
N ARG A 345 3.41 1.13 21.64
CA ARG A 345 2.38 1.89 22.37
C ARG A 345 1.05 1.14 22.38
N ASP A 346 0.60 0.68 21.24
CA ASP A 346 -0.72 0.06 21.09
C ASP A 346 -0.77 -1.31 21.78
N VAL A 347 0.29 -2.11 21.66
CA VAL A 347 0.41 -3.41 22.35
C VAL A 347 0.44 -3.24 23.87
N LYS A 348 1.05 -2.13 24.40
CA LYS A 348 0.99 -1.82 25.82
C LYS A 348 -0.46 -1.63 26.28
N VAL A 349 -1.24 -0.84 25.54
CA VAL A 349 -2.67 -0.63 25.85
C VAL A 349 -3.45 -1.95 25.81
N LEU A 350 -3.23 -2.76 24.76
CA LEU A 350 -3.86 -4.09 24.66
C LEU A 350 -3.46 -5.01 25.81
N GLY A 351 -2.20 -4.98 26.26
CA GLY A 351 -1.72 -5.69 27.43
C GLY A 351 -2.43 -5.27 28.74
N GLU A 352 -2.68 -3.97 28.92
CA GLU A 352 -3.47 -3.44 30.04
C GLU A 352 -4.94 -3.86 29.98
N LEU A 353 -5.45 -4.19 28.77
CA LEU A 353 -6.82 -4.67 28.51
C LEU A 353 -6.93 -6.21 28.53
N GLY A 354 -5.82 -6.93 28.77
CA GLY A 354 -5.84 -8.39 28.96
C GLY A 354 -5.31 -9.23 27.78
N TYR A 355 -4.64 -8.61 26.80
CA TYR A 355 -4.03 -9.29 25.65
C TYR A 355 -2.50 -9.34 25.72
#